data_f8c75a1f2010e8da01928b0b0bf465b9
#
_entry.id   f8c75a1f2010e8da01928b0b0bf465b9
#
_cell.length_a   1.000
_cell.length_b   1.000
_cell.length_c   1.000
_cell.angle_alpha   90.00
_cell.angle_beta   90.00
_cell.angle_gamma   90.00
#
_symmetry.space_group_name_H-M   'P 1'
#
loop_
_entity.id
_entity.type
_entity.pdbx_description
1 polymer ?
#
loop_
_entity_poly.entity_id
_entity_poly.type
_entity_poly.pdbx_seq_one_letter_code
_entity_poly.pdbx_strand_id
1 'polypeptide(L)'
;NSVNMTCWCDSIYHENKDKAIECENNPHYGKPFPAFRGHILFKSCHCPGKATVFGIEKQNQDIYNKEELFELIGKTIITRKFRDFAGEKYRIRTHTVSPSKGEHEVYRVIIEEFCRICELYYNSTGDTKKDAGLRLMRQIKLLIKACSVPHLISGYYGDDYPSKTRYIDSLMRKIRGKVAIGCTTLAALELYEHHIRECFPDRPIYVVKGDVSFKKRQCIVKEFDSTINGILICTQQSLSSSVNIPSCNDVIIESLQWNIPKMEQFYFRFIRLDSKEMKDVHYVTYEDSVEQNLMALVLVKERLNEFIKTGEVKEQSEIFEEFDITMSVIDSLLIRTKDSEGKIHISWGSQRITD
;
A
#
# COMPACT_ATOMS: atom_id res chain seq x y z
N ASN A 1 9.10 31.05 5.81
CA ASN A 1 10.18 31.94 6.29
C ASN A 1 10.91 31.39 7.53
N SER A 2 10.25 30.65 8.41
CA SER A 2 10.91 29.98 9.56
C SER A 2 11.80 28.82 9.14
N VAL A 3 11.53 28.21 8.00
CA VAL A 3 12.26 27.07 7.45
C VAL A 3 13.72 27.41 7.12
N ASN A 4 13.94 28.62 6.59
CA ASN A 4 15.29 29.09 6.22
C ASN A 4 16.16 29.47 7.44
N MET A 5 15.62 29.39 8.64
CA MET A 5 16.33 29.73 9.87
C MET A 5 16.72 28.49 10.71
N THR A 6 16.39 27.30 10.22
CA THR A 6 16.75 26.06 10.90
C THR A 6 18.01 25.46 10.30
N CYS A 7 19.03 25.28 11.13
CA CYS A 7 20.27 24.67 10.70
C CYS A 7 20.11 23.16 10.49
N TRP A 8 20.68 22.66 9.40
CA TRP A 8 20.66 21.23 9.06
C TRP A 8 21.66 20.39 9.86
N CYS A 9 22.67 21.01 10.47
CA CYS A 9 23.70 20.27 11.20
C CYS A 9 23.28 19.80 12.59
N ASP A 10 22.52 20.61 13.30
CA ASP A 10 22.15 20.38 14.71
C ASP A 10 20.66 20.47 15.02
N SER A 11 19.84 20.82 14.02
CA SER A 11 18.39 21.02 14.17
C SER A 11 18.03 22.21 15.07
N ILE A 12 18.95 23.15 15.29
CA ILE A 12 18.71 24.33 16.09
C ILE A 12 18.07 25.39 15.22
N TYR A 13 17.02 26.02 15.74
CA TYR A 13 16.41 27.18 15.12
C TYR A 13 17.29 28.43 15.40
N HIS A 14 17.74 29.11 14.36
CA HIS A 14 18.51 30.34 14.48
C HIS A 14 17.57 31.55 14.46
N GLU A 15 17.92 32.57 15.24
CA GLU A 15 17.12 33.79 15.39
C GLU A 15 16.99 34.58 14.07
N ASN A 16 17.97 34.43 13.17
CA ASN A 16 17.94 35.09 11.88
C ASN A 16 18.66 34.23 10.81
N LYS A 17 18.47 34.61 9.55
CA LYS A 17 19.03 33.93 8.38
C LYS A 17 20.57 33.92 8.35
N ASP A 18 21.18 35.01 8.82
CA ASP A 18 22.63 35.16 8.77
C ASP A 18 23.32 34.17 9.71
N LYS A 19 22.78 34.01 10.92
CA LYS A 19 23.27 32.99 11.85
C LYS A 19 23.07 31.56 11.33
N ALA A 20 21.99 31.29 10.60
CA ALA A 20 21.77 30.00 9.96
C ALA A 20 22.82 29.74 8.86
N ILE A 21 23.13 30.74 8.03
CA ILE A 21 24.18 30.65 6.99
C ILE A 21 25.58 30.52 7.62
N GLU A 22 25.86 31.23 8.71
CA GLU A 22 27.12 31.10 9.42
C GLU A 22 27.29 29.67 9.99
N CYS A 23 26.24 29.11 10.55
CA CYS A 23 26.23 27.72 10.98
C CYS A 23 26.43 26.76 9.81
N GLU A 24 25.88 27.04 8.64
CA GLU A 24 26.08 26.27 7.41
C GLU A 24 27.53 26.26 6.93
N ASN A 25 28.20 27.35 7.08
CA ASN A 25 29.60 27.52 6.66
C ASN A 25 30.62 27.11 7.75
N ASN A 26 30.17 26.63 8.91
CA ASN A 26 31.04 26.29 10.02
C ASN A 26 31.59 24.84 9.89
N PRO A 27 32.86 24.57 10.23
CA PRO A 27 33.46 23.22 10.14
C PRO A 27 32.75 22.11 10.93
N HIS A 28 31.96 22.42 11.96
CA HIS A 28 31.19 21.38 12.67
C HIS A 28 30.05 20.80 11.81
N TYR A 29 29.71 21.45 10.72
CA TYR A 29 28.79 20.97 9.70
C TYR A 29 29.22 19.65 9.07
N GLY A 30 30.48 19.29 9.09
CA GLY A 30 31.01 18.01 8.59
C GLY A 30 30.63 16.80 9.43
N LYS A 31 29.93 16.95 10.55
CA LYS A 31 29.42 15.80 11.32
C LYS A 31 28.15 15.26 10.66
N PRO A 32 28.07 13.95 10.39
CA PRO A 32 26.89 13.36 9.78
C PRO A 32 25.67 13.64 10.66
N PHE A 33 24.65 14.18 10.03
CA PHE A 33 23.39 14.47 10.67
C PHE A 33 22.74 13.13 11.10
N PRO A 34 22.25 12.98 12.33
CA PRO A 34 21.56 11.75 12.69
C PRO A 34 20.36 11.54 11.78
N ALA A 35 20.28 10.39 11.11
CA ALA A 35 19.30 10.11 10.05
C ALA A 35 17.84 10.42 10.47
N PHE A 36 17.47 10.18 11.73
CA PHE A 36 16.13 10.48 12.24
C PHE A 36 15.85 11.98 12.34
N ARG A 37 16.84 12.81 12.67
CA ARG A 37 16.69 14.27 12.72
C ARG A 37 16.61 14.85 11.31
N GLY A 38 17.44 14.35 10.39
CA GLY A 38 17.39 14.73 8.99
C GLY A 38 16.00 14.50 8.38
N HIS A 39 15.37 13.36 8.69
CA HIS A 39 14.01 13.07 8.24
C HIS A 39 12.96 14.03 8.82
N ILE A 40 13.06 14.39 10.10
CA ILE A 40 12.17 15.36 10.76
C ILE A 40 12.32 16.73 10.12
N LEU A 41 13.56 17.20 9.93
CA LEU A 41 13.84 18.48 9.28
C LEU A 41 13.33 18.51 7.85
N PHE A 42 13.61 17.48 7.06
CA PHE A 42 13.11 17.37 5.69
C PHE A 42 11.59 17.50 5.64
N LYS A 43 10.87 16.79 6.53
CA LYS A 43 9.41 16.94 6.64
C LYS A 43 8.98 18.34 7.04
N SER A 44 9.67 18.96 7.99
CA SER A 44 9.34 20.33 8.44
C SER A 44 9.55 21.34 7.33
N CYS A 45 10.55 21.15 6.48
CA CYS A 45 10.88 22.05 5.37
C CYS A 45 9.95 21.90 4.16
N HIS A 46 9.61 20.69 3.81
CA HIS A 46 8.93 20.41 2.55
C HIS A 46 7.49 19.89 2.71
N CYS A 47 7.15 19.34 3.86
CA CYS A 47 5.83 18.77 4.14
C CYS A 47 5.33 19.19 5.52
N PRO A 48 5.19 20.51 5.80
CA PRO A 48 4.72 20.97 7.11
C PRO A 48 3.30 20.46 7.36
N GLY A 49 3.08 20.00 8.59
CA GLY A 49 1.79 19.47 9.00
C GLY A 49 1.76 19.18 10.49
N LYS A 50 0.58 18.90 11.01
CA LYS A 50 0.36 18.52 12.40
C LYS A 50 0.55 17.02 12.56
N ALA A 51 1.35 16.60 13.53
CA ALA A 51 1.47 15.17 13.86
C ALA A 51 0.15 14.67 14.45
N THR A 52 -0.37 13.59 13.88
CA THR A 52 -1.56 12.86 14.36
C THR A 52 -1.20 11.42 14.63
N VAL A 53 -2.12 10.66 15.23
CA VAL A 53 -1.94 9.21 15.45
C VAL A 53 -1.79 8.43 14.14
N PHE A 54 -2.30 8.99 13.03
CA PHE A 54 -2.26 8.41 11.69
C PHE A 54 -1.09 8.92 10.83
N GLY A 55 -0.22 9.75 11.39
CA GLY A 55 0.89 10.36 10.68
C GLY A 55 0.86 11.88 10.71
N ILE A 56 1.46 12.51 9.72
CA ILE A 56 1.46 13.97 9.61
C ILE A 56 0.27 14.38 8.76
N GLU A 57 -0.70 15.03 9.39
CA GLU A 57 -1.79 15.71 8.69
C GLU A 57 -1.24 17.01 8.09
N LYS A 58 -1.22 17.09 6.77
CA LYS A 58 -0.74 18.30 6.07
C LYS A 58 -1.71 19.45 6.33
N GLN A 59 -1.19 20.59 6.72
CA GLN A 59 -2.00 21.82 6.87
C GLN A 59 -2.31 22.47 5.52
N ASN A 60 -1.47 22.23 4.49
CA ASN A 60 -1.66 22.69 3.13
C ASN A 60 -1.34 21.58 2.15
N GLN A 61 -2.00 21.58 0.99
CA GLN A 61 -1.87 20.58 -0.07
C GLN A 61 -0.54 20.65 -0.82
N ASP A 62 0.23 21.73 -0.64
CA ASP A 62 1.46 21.97 -1.37
C ASP A 62 2.72 21.44 -0.69
N ILE A 63 3.71 21.09 -1.51
CA ILE A 63 5.09 20.88 -1.08
C ILE A 63 5.74 22.25 -1.01
N TYR A 64 6.29 22.59 0.16
CA TYR A 64 7.02 23.84 0.32
C TYR A 64 8.44 23.73 -0.23
N ASN A 65 9.02 24.86 -0.63
CA ASN A 65 10.38 24.94 -1.16
C ASN A 65 10.61 23.97 -2.33
N LYS A 66 9.67 23.93 -3.28
CA LYS A 66 9.71 23.02 -4.43
C LYS A 66 10.99 23.17 -5.24
N GLU A 67 11.37 24.40 -5.54
CA GLU A 67 12.55 24.71 -6.35
C GLU A 67 13.83 24.18 -5.70
N GLU A 68 14.02 24.45 -4.41
CA GLU A 68 15.16 23.94 -3.63
C GLU A 68 15.15 22.41 -3.54
N LEU A 69 13.96 21.83 -3.36
CA LEU A 69 13.79 20.36 -3.34
C LEU A 69 14.17 19.77 -4.70
N PHE A 70 13.69 20.33 -5.80
CA PHE A 70 14.02 19.86 -7.14
C PHE A 70 15.49 20.08 -7.49
N GLU A 71 16.09 21.17 -7.06
CA GLU A 71 17.52 21.42 -7.23
C GLU A 71 18.36 20.38 -6.46
N LEU A 72 17.96 20.06 -5.24
CA LEU A 72 18.62 19.05 -4.40
C LEU A 72 18.45 17.64 -4.98
N ILE A 73 17.24 17.27 -5.33
CA ILE A 73 16.88 15.95 -5.83
C ILE A 73 17.35 15.76 -7.26
N GLY A 74 17.21 16.78 -8.12
CA GLY A 74 17.55 16.69 -9.53
C GLY A 74 19.04 16.39 -9.81
N LYS A 75 19.92 16.75 -8.88
CA LYS A 75 21.36 16.43 -8.98
C LYS A 75 21.69 14.99 -8.55
N THR A 76 20.83 14.35 -7.78
CA THR A 76 21.12 13.07 -7.12
C THR A 76 20.19 11.94 -7.56
N ILE A 77 19.01 12.24 -8.10
CA ILE A 77 18.02 11.25 -8.49
C ILE A 77 17.86 11.24 -10.00
N ILE A 78 18.31 10.16 -10.63
CA ILE A 78 17.95 9.85 -12.02
C ILE A 78 16.76 8.93 -11.96
N THR A 79 15.60 9.45 -12.38
CA THR A 79 14.38 8.66 -12.46
C THR A 79 14.14 8.24 -13.90
N ARG A 80 13.91 6.95 -14.11
CA ARG A 80 13.56 6.39 -15.40
C ARG A 80 12.37 5.45 -15.25
N LYS A 81 11.39 5.57 -16.15
CA LYS A 81 10.24 4.67 -16.15
C LYS A 81 10.66 3.33 -16.76
N PHE A 82 10.22 2.24 -16.15
CA PHE A 82 10.47 0.90 -16.70
C PHE A 82 9.96 0.78 -18.14
N ARG A 83 8.78 1.36 -18.44
CA ARG A 83 8.19 1.38 -19.79
C ARG A 83 9.07 2.04 -20.84
N ASP A 84 9.84 3.07 -20.49
CA ASP A 84 10.66 3.82 -21.45
C ASP A 84 11.80 2.95 -22.00
N PHE A 85 12.23 1.92 -21.28
CA PHE A 85 13.30 1.00 -21.68
C PHE A 85 12.79 -0.35 -22.13
N ALA A 86 11.79 -0.88 -21.43
CA ALA A 86 11.32 -2.23 -21.59
C ALA A 86 10.10 -2.32 -22.54
N GLY A 87 9.48 -1.17 -22.85
CA GLY A 87 8.16 -1.16 -23.45
C GLY A 87 7.09 -1.71 -22.49
N GLU A 88 5.93 -2.07 -23.02
CA GLU A 88 4.87 -2.69 -22.24
C GLU A 88 5.22 -4.16 -21.99
N LYS A 89 5.69 -4.49 -20.80
CA LYS A 89 6.07 -5.85 -20.37
C LYS A 89 5.04 -6.47 -19.44
N TYR A 90 4.13 -5.67 -18.90
CA TYR A 90 3.09 -6.15 -17.99
C TYR A 90 1.82 -5.31 -18.13
N ARG A 91 0.73 -5.90 -17.73
CA ARG A 91 -0.58 -5.25 -17.59
C ARG A 91 -1.21 -5.62 -16.26
N ILE A 92 -1.90 -4.65 -15.68
CA ILE A 92 -2.69 -4.84 -14.47
C ILE A 92 -4.10 -5.25 -14.89
N ARG A 93 -4.60 -6.31 -14.28
CA ARG A 93 -5.97 -6.78 -14.42
C ARG A 93 -6.67 -6.73 -13.08
N THR A 94 -7.73 -5.97 -12.98
CA THR A 94 -8.56 -5.87 -11.78
C THR A 94 -9.71 -6.85 -11.86
N HIS A 95 -9.98 -7.53 -10.76
CA HIS A 95 -11.08 -8.46 -10.60
C HIS A 95 -11.84 -8.12 -9.34
N THR A 96 -13.14 -7.91 -9.48
CA THR A 96 -14.04 -7.62 -8.37
C THR A 96 -14.87 -8.86 -8.08
N VAL A 97 -14.95 -9.22 -6.80
CA VAL A 97 -15.66 -10.41 -6.32
C VAL A 97 -16.78 -9.97 -5.39
N SER A 98 -17.98 -10.40 -5.66
CA SER A 98 -19.11 -10.18 -4.75
C SER A 98 -18.98 -11.09 -3.53
N PRO A 99 -19.06 -10.56 -2.30
CA PRO A 99 -18.98 -11.35 -1.10
C PRO A 99 -20.23 -12.25 -0.95
N SER A 100 -20.07 -13.41 -0.33
CA SER A 100 -21.19 -14.24 0.11
C SER A 100 -21.96 -13.53 1.24
N LYS A 101 -23.18 -14.03 1.53
CA LYS A 101 -24.00 -13.44 2.60
C LYS A 101 -23.29 -13.44 3.97
N GLY A 102 -22.59 -14.51 4.31
CA GLY A 102 -21.84 -14.61 5.57
C GLY A 102 -20.64 -13.68 5.63
N GLU A 103 -19.91 -13.53 4.52
CA GLU A 103 -18.79 -12.59 4.39
C GLU A 103 -19.28 -11.14 4.51
N HIS A 104 -20.37 -10.81 3.81
CA HIS A 104 -20.97 -9.47 3.86
C HIS A 104 -21.42 -9.11 5.28
N GLU A 105 -22.07 -10.03 5.99
CA GLU A 105 -22.55 -9.79 7.34
C GLU A 105 -21.43 -9.52 8.34
N VAL A 106 -20.39 -10.35 8.31
CA VAL A 106 -19.18 -10.12 9.14
C VAL A 106 -18.53 -8.78 8.83
N TYR A 107 -18.42 -8.45 7.54
CA TYR A 107 -17.82 -7.20 7.10
C TYR A 107 -18.65 -6.00 7.55
N ARG A 108 -19.98 -6.08 7.45
CA ARG A 108 -20.93 -5.05 7.91
C ARG A 108 -20.76 -4.74 9.41
N VAL A 109 -20.68 -5.77 10.25
CA VAL A 109 -20.48 -5.60 11.70
C VAL A 109 -19.15 -4.87 12.01
N ILE A 110 -18.10 -5.20 11.26
CA ILE A 110 -16.79 -4.52 11.43
C ILE A 110 -16.88 -3.06 10.99
N ILE A 111 -17.57 -2.77 9.89
CA ILE A 111 -17.80 -1.39 9.40
C ILE A 111 -18.57 -0.56 10.44
N GLU A 112 -19.63 -1.10 11.01
CA GLU A 112 -20.45 -0.39 11.99
C GLU A 112 -19.60 0.01 13.22
N GLU A 113 -18.83 -0.92 13.74
CA GLU A 113 -17.91 -0.62 14.85
C GLU A 113 -16.79 0.36 14.45
N PHE A 114 -16.28 0.23 13.23
CA PHE A 114 -15.28 1.17 12.68
C PHE A 114 -15.84 2.60 12.62
N CYS A 115 -17.04 2.79 12.07
CA CYS A 115 -17.71 4.10 11.98
C CYS A 115 -17.96 4.68 13.39
N ARG A 116 -18.42 3.86 14.33
CA ARG A 116 -18.64 4.27 15.72
C ARG A 116 -17.35 4.75 16.40
N ILE A 117 -16.23 4.07 16.18
CA ILE A 117 -14.93 4.49 16.73
C ILE A 117 -14.43 5.75 16.01
N CYS A 118 -14.67 5.91 14.72
CA CYS A 118 -14.38 7.14 14.00
C CYS A 118 -15.13 8.32 14.57
N GLU A 119 -16.43 8.20 14.83
CA GLU A 119 -17.21 9.26 15.48
C GLU A 119 -16.63 9.63 16.84
N LEU A 120 -16.27 8.65 17.65
CA LEU A 120 -15.60 8.88 18.92
C LEU A 120 -14.29 9.64 18.74
N TYR A 121 -13.48 9.25 17.76
CA TYR A 121 -12.20 9.90 17.46
C TYR A 121 -12.36 11.37 17.07
N TYR A 122 -13.32 11.68 16.18
CA TYR A 122 -13.52 13.05 15.70
C TYR A 122 -14.21 13.97 16.72
N ASN A 123 -15.04 13.41 17.58
CA ASN A 123 -15.76 14.17 18.61
C ASN A 123 -15.03 14.22 19.98
N SER A 124 -13.84 13.62 20.11
CA SER A 124 -13.08 13.55 21.36
C SER A 124 -11.80 14.38 21.29
N THR A 125 -11.24 14.65 22.46
CA THR A 125 -9.94 15.31 22.65
C THR A 125 -9.07 14.55 23.66
N GLY A 126 -7.80 14.91 23.78
CA GLY A 126 -6.88 14.35 24.78
C GLY A 126 -6.69 12.84 24.68
N ASP A 127 -6.67 12.15 25.82
CA ASP A 127 -6.38 10.72 25.87
C ASP A 127 -7.49 9.84 25.27
N THR A 128 -8.74 10.27 25.36
CA THR A 128 -9.86 9.57 24.71
C THR A 128 -9.66 9.53 23.18
N LYS A 129 -9.21 10.61 22.59
CA LYS A 129 -8.90 10.66 21.15
C LYS A 129 -7.74 9.73 20.79
N LYS A 130 -6.71 9.67 21.63
CA LYS A 130 -5.57 8.75 21.40
C LYS A 130 -6.00 7.29 21.47
N ASP A 131 -6.80 6.92 22.47
CA ASP A 131 -7.32 5.55 22.59
C ASP A 131 -8.20 5.18 21.39
N ALA A 132 -9.13 6.05 21.01
CA ALA A 132 -9.94 5.86 19.81
C ALA A 132 -9.08 5.67 18.55
N GLY A 133 -7.98 6.43 18.41
CA GLY A 133 -7.02 6.28 17.32
C GLY A 133 -6.35 4.90 17.27
N LEU A 134 -5.93 4.37 18.43
CA LEU A 134 -5.36 3.02 18.50
C LEU A 134 -6.39 1.93 18.16
N ARG A 135 -7.65 2.12 18.59
CA ARG A 135 -8.75 1.21 18.26
C ARG A 135 -9.06 1.24 16.77
N LEU A 136 -9.04 2.41 16.12
CA LEU A 136 -9.19 2.54 14.67
C LEU A 136 -8.15 1.73 13.90
N MET A 137 -6.89 1.80 14.31
CA MET A 137 -5.81 1.02 13.67
C MET A 137 -6.06 -0.49 13.76
N ARG A 138 -6.64 -0.96 14.86
CA ARG A 138 -7.03 -2.38 15.02
C ARG A 138 -8.19 -2.73 14.09
N GLN A 139 -9.19 -1.86 13.96
CA GLN A 139 -10.33 -2.08 13.07
C GLN A 139 -9.92 -2.10 11.59
N ILE A 140 -9.01 -1.24 11.16
CA ILE A 140 -8.47 -1.27 9.79
C ILE A 140 -7.82 -2.62 9.49
N LYS A 141 -7.00 -3.14 10.42
CA LYS A 141 -6.41 -4.47 10.25
C LYS A 141 -7.48 -5.56 10.19
N LEU A 142 -8.55 -5.41 10.94
CA LEU A 142 -9.66 -6.35 10.94
C LEU A 142 -10.45 -6.30 9.62
N LEU A 143 -10.67 -5.10 9.05
CA LEU A 143 -11.28 -4.93 7.73
C LEU A 143 -10.47 -5.63 6.63
N ILE A 144 -9.15 -5.45 6.64
CA ILE A 144 -8.26 -6.14 5.68
C ILE A 144 -8.30 -7.65 5.89
N LYS A 145 -8.28 -8.10 7.15
CA LYS A 145 -8.39 -9.52 7.49
C LYS A 145 -9.71 -10.11 6.99
N ALA A 146 -10.81 -9.36 7.12
CA ALA A 146 -12.13 -9.78 6.62
C ALA A 146 -12.18 -9.93 5.10
N CYS A 147 -11.38 -9.15 4.38
CA CYS A 147 -11.25 -9.27 2.92
C CYS A 147 -10.34 -10.42 2.46
N SER A 148 -9.59 -11.04 3.36
CA SER A 148 -8.65 -12.11 3.01
C SER A 148 -9.07 -13.45 3.62
N VAL A 149 -9.31 -13.48 4.92
CA VAL A 149 -9.62 -14.69 5.69
C VAL A 149 -10.84 -14.50 6.61
N PRO A 150 -12.03 -14.18 6.05
CA PRO A 150 -13.24 -13.89 6.84
C PRO A 150 -13.64 -15.04 7.76
N HIS A 151 -13.39 -16.28 7.38
CA HIS A 151 -13.68 -17.50 8.16
C HIS A 151 -12.95 -17.55 9.51
N LEU A 152 -11.86 -16.76 9.68
CA LEU A 152 -11.11 -16.65 10.94
C LEU A 152 -11.62 -15.51 11.83
N ILE A 153 -12.74 -14.91 11.50
CA ILE A 153 -13.36 -13.83 12.29
C ILE A 153 -14.54 -14.40 13.06
N SER A 154 -14.59 -14.06 14.34
CA SER A 154 -15.72 -14.48 15.20
C SER A 154 -17.05 -13.99 14.63
N GLY A 155 -18.04 -14.86 14.59
CA GLY A 155 -19.35 -14.58 14.02
C GLY A 155 -19.47 -14.85 12.52
N TYR A 156 -18.41 -15.29 11.86
CA TYR A 156 -18.50 -15.76 10.48
C TYR A 156 -19.36 -17.02 10.40
N TYR A 157 -20.21 -17.05 9.40
CA TYR A 157 -20.94 -18.25 8.98
C TYR A 157 -20.93 -18.31 7.45
N GLY A 158 -20.68 -19.48 6.91
CA GLY A 158 -20.60 -19.66 5.44
C GLY A 158 -19.72 -20.86 5.09
N ASP A 159 -19.25 -20.86 3.87
CA ASP A 159 -18.41 -21.93 3.34
C ASP A 159 -16.99 -21.84 3.95
N ASP A 160 -16.32 -23.00 4.03
CA ASP A 160 -14.94 -23.11 4.53
C ASP A 160 -13.95 -22.28 3.68
N TYR A 161 -14.26 -22.12 2.39
CA TYR A 161 -13.48 -21.32 1.47
C TYR A 161 -14.21 -20.02 1.06
N PRO A 162 -13.62 -18.85 1.33
CA PRO A 162 -14.17 -17.55 0.96
C PRO A 162 -14.46 -17.42 -0.54
N SER A 163 -15.41 -16.55 -0.89
CA SER A 163 -15.77 -16.26 -2.28
C SER A 163 -14.56 -15.84 -3.13
N LYS A 164 -13.63 -15.06 -2.54
CA LYS A 164 -12.37 -14.67 -3.18
C LYS A 164 -11.49 -15.87 -3.50
N THR A 165 -11.38 -16.83 -2.58
CA THR A 165 -10.60 -18.06 -2.80
C THR A 165 -11.18 -18.86 -3.96
N ARG A 166 -12.51 -19.04 -4.01
CA ARG A 166 -13.21 -19.70 -5.12
C ARG A 166 -13.02 -18.97 -6.46
N TYR A 167 -13.03 -17.64 -6.42
CA TYR A 167 -12.77 -16.84 -7.62
C TYR A 167 -11.33 -17.05 -8.14
N ILE A 168 -10.35 -17.01 -7.25
CA ILE A 168 -8.94 -17.24 -7.59
C ILE A 168 -8.75 -18.66 -8.13
N ASP A 169 -9.41 -19.65 -7.56
CA ASP A 169 -9.45 -21.01 -8.11
C ASP A 169 -9.97 -21.02 -9.56
N SER A 170 -11.08 -20.36 -9.82
CA SER A 170 -11.65 -20.26 -11.17
C SER A 170 -10.71 -19.54 -12.16
N LEU A 171 -9.99 -18.54 -11.69
CA LEU A 171 -8.98 -17.84 -12.48
C LEU A 171 -7.80 -18.75 -12.79
N MET A 172 -7.29 -19.48 -11.79
CA MET A 172 -6.16 -20.41 -11.95
C MET A 172 -6.46 -21.56 -12.90
N ARG A 173 -7.71 -22.03 -12.97
CA ARG A 173 -8.14 -23.07 -13.95
C ARG A 173 -8.00 -22.58 -15.41
N LYS A 174 -8.04 -21.28 -15.64
CA LYS A 174 -7.83 -20.68 -16.97
C LYS A 174 -6.34 -20.50 -17.30
N ILE A 175 -5.48 -20.46 -16.30
CA ILE A 175 -4.04 -20.28 -16.43
C ILE A 175 -3.37 -21.66 -16.61
N ARG A 176 -2.86 -21.92 -17.80
CA ARG A 176 -2.17 -23.18 -18.10
C ARG A 176 -0.71 -23.21 -17.68
N GLY A 177 -0.07 -22.05 -17.65
CA GLY A 177 1.33 -21.86 -17.29
C GLY A 177 1.56 -21.76 -15.79
N LYS A 178 2.74 -21.27 -15.44
CA LYS A 178 3.10 -20.95 -14.06
C LYS A 178 2.25 -19.80 -13.53
N VAL A 179 1.90 -19.89 -12.24
CA VAL A 179 1.19 -18.81 -11.53
C VAL A 179 1.80 -18.59 -10.15
N ALA A 180 1.87 -17.34 -9.73
CA ALA A 180 2.27 -16.99 -8.37
C ALA A 180 1.11 -16.30 -7.64
N ILE A 181 0.90 -16.66 -6.36
CA ILE A 181 -0.10 -16.05 -5.49
C ILE A 181 0.61 -15.36 -4.35
N GLY A 182 0.44 -14.03 -4.27
CA GLY A 182 1.00 -13.20 -3.23
C GLY A 182 -0.02 -12.86 -2.14
N CYS A 183 0.13 -13.47 -0.96
CA CYS A 183 -0.69 -13.22 0.21
C CYS A 183 -0.05 -12.17 1.13
N THR A 184 -0.84 -11.42 1.89
CA THR A 184 -0.30 -10.47 2.88
C THR A 184 -0.08 -11.10 4.24
N THR A 185 -0.79 -12.18 4.57
CA THR A 185 -0.75 -12.85 5.86
C THR A 185 -0.39 -14.34 5.73
N LEU A 186 0.16 -14.91 6.82
CA LEU A 186 0.38 -16.37 6.89
C LEU A 186 -0.93 -17.14 6.86
N ALA A 187 -1.97 -16.63 7.51
CA ALA A 187 -3.27 -17.29 7.53
C ALA A 187 -3.89 -17.41 6.12
N ALA A 188 -3.77 -16.37 5.30
CA ALA A 188 -4.19 -16.43 3.90
C ALA A 188 -3.33 -17.44 3.11
N LEU A 189 -2.02 -17.40 3.30
CA LEU A 189 -1.12 -18.34 2.63
C LEU A 189 -1.46 -19.80 2.97
N GLU A 190 -1.75 -20.11 4.23
CA GLU A 190 -2.12 -21.45 4.68
C GLU A 190 -3.47 -21.92 4.12
N LEU A 191 -4.44 -21.00 4.06
CA LEU A 191 -5.73 -21.26 3.41
C LEU A 191 -5.53 -21.63 1.92
N TYR A 192 -4.75 -20.82 1.19
CA TYR A 192 -4.50 -21.08 -0.23
C TYR A 192 -3.64 -22.32 -0.44
N GLU A 193 -2.65 -22.58 0.40
CA GLU A 193 -1.85 -23.79 0.32
C GLU A 193 -2.73 -25.05 0.45
N HIS A 194 -3.62 -25.07 1.44
CA HIS A 194 -4.52 -26.20 1.67
C HIS A 194 -5.48 -26.38 0.50
N HIS A 195 -6.21 -25.34 0.14
CA HIS A 195 -7.20 -25.36 -0.94
C HIS A 195 -6.59 -25.75 -2.29
N ILE A 196 -5.44 -25.18 -2.63
CA ILE A 196 -4.81 -25.43 -3.94
C ILE A 196 -4.26 -26.87 -4.03
N ARG A 197 -3.75 -27.44 -2.93
CA ARG A 197 -3.33 -28.85 -2.90
C ARG A 197 -4.49 -29.79 -3.18
N GLU A 198 -5.68 -29.48 -2.72
CA GLU A 198 -6.88 -30.26 -2.98
C GLU A 198 -7.39 -30.08 -4.42
N CYS A 199 -7.42 -28.83 -4.92
CA CYS A 199 -8.02 -28.49 -6.21
C CYS A 199 -7.11 -28.70 -7.42
N PHE A 200 -5.79 -28.76 -7.23
CA PHE A 200 -4.78 -28.88 -8.30
C PHE A 200 -3.72 -29.95 -7.99
N PRO A 201 -4.13 -31.22 -7.75
CA PRO A 201 -3.20 -32.28 -7.34
C PRO A 201 -2.12 -32.57 -8.38
N ASP A 202 -2.38 -32.29 -9.66
CA ASP A 202 -1.46 -32.59 -10.78
C ASP A 202 -0.46 -31.44 -11.03
N ARG A 203 -0.53 -30.34 -10.29
CA ARG A 203 0.37 -29.19 -10.44
C ARG A 203 1.38 -29.13 -9.30
N PRO A 204 2.69 -28.99 -9.59
CA PRO A 204 3.70 -28.81 -8.54
C PRO A 204 3.42 -27.52 -7.75
N ILE A 205 3.37 -27.62 -6.42
CA ILE A 205 3.07 -26.51 -5.52
C ILE A 205 4.28 -26.19 -4.66
N TYR A 206 4.69 -24.93 -4.70
CA TYR A 206 5.82 -24.37 -3.99
C TYR A 206 5.36 -23.30 -3.02
N VAL A 207 5.91 -23.30 -1.80
CA VAL A 207 5.50 -22.39 -0.73
C VAL A 207 6.69 -21.64 -0.18
N VAL A 208 6.59 -20.31 -0.12
CA VAL A 208 7.64 -19.43 0.46
C VAL A 208 7.03 -18.57 1.57
N LYS A 209 7.41 -18.89 2.81
CA LYS A 209 7.05 -18.15 4.03
C LYS A 209 8.22 -17.32 4.54
N GLY A 210 7.95 -16.43 5.50
CA GLY A 210 8.96 -15.55 6.08
C GLY A 210 10.08 -16.27 6.84
N ASP A 211 9.80 -17.41 7.42
CA ASP A 211 10.73 -18.28 8.17
C ASP A 211 11.67 -19.12 7.28
N VAL A 212 11.40 -19.15 5.96
CA VAL A 212 12.25 -19.88 5.00
C VAL A 212 13.57 -19.14 4.82
N SER A 213 14.69 -19.83 5.09
CA SER A 213 16.03 -19.26 4.92
C SER A 213 16.30 -18.85 3.47
N PHE A 214 17.18 -17.89 3.27
CA PHE A 214 17.52 -17.38 1.93
C PHE A 214 17.95 -18.47 0.96
N LYS A 215 18.85 -19.39 1.37
CA LYS A 215 19.28 -20.51 0.54
C LYS A 215 18.13 -21.41 0.13
N LYS A 216 17.27 -21.78 1.10
CA LYS A 216 16.11 -22.65 0.83
C LYS A 216 15.13 -21.99 -0.12
N ARG A 217 14.92 -20.66 0.04
CA ARG A 217 14.08 -19.87 -0.85
C ARG A 217 14.60 -19.88 -2.28
N GLN A 218 15.92 -19.74 -2.47
CA GLN A 218 16.53 -19.81 -3.79
C GLN A 218 16.36 -21.21 -4.42
N CYS A 219 16.46 -22.29 -3.64
CA CYS A 219 16.20 -23.64 -4.14
C CYS A 219 14.75 -23.81 -4.58
N ILE A 220 13.78 -23.41 -3.75
CA ILE A 220 12.35 -23.47 -4.07
C ILE A 220 12.05 -22.70 -5.36
N VAL A 221 12.61 -21.50 -5.51
CA VAL A 221 12.40 -20.69 -6.71
C VAL A 221 13.02 -21.34 -7.95
N LYS A 222 14.20 -21.94 -7.84
CA LYS A 222 14.81 -22.68 -8.96
C LYS A 222 14.00 -23.90 -9.38
N GLU A 223 13.49 -24.65 -8.42
CA GLU A 223 12.60 -25.80 -8.69
C GLU A 223 11.32 -25.33 -9.37
N PHE A 224 10.67 -24.29 -8.84
CA PHE A 224 9.50 -23.68 -9.47
C PHE A 224 9.82 -23.20 -10.91
N ASP A 225 10.96 -22.58 -11.11
CA ASP A 225 11.37 -22.03 -12.40
C ASP A 225 11.58 -23.14 -13.45
N SER A 226 11.98 -24.33 -13.03
CA SER A 226 12.15 -25.51 -13.90
C SER A 226 10.84 -26.19 -14.31
N THR A 227 9.72 -25.87 -13.67
CA THR A 227 8.41 -26.45 -14.02
C THR A 227 7.76 -25.75 -15.21
N ILE A 228 6.77 -26.39 -15.82
CA ILE A 228 5.97 -25.82 -16.91
C ILE A 228 4.74 -25.11 -16.34
N ASN A 229 4.09 -25.68 -15.33
CA ASN A 229 2.80 -25.26 -14.80
C ASN A 229 2.77 -25.17 -13.28
N GLY A 230 3.91 -24.95 -12.64
CA GLY A 230 4.01 -24.83 -11.18
C GLY A 230 3.16 -23.71 -10.59
N ILE A 231 2.77 -23.87 -9.33
CA ILE A 231 2.07 -22.88 -8.54
C ILE A 231 3.00 -22.45 -7.40
N LEU A 232 3.25 -21.15 -7.29
CA LEU A 232 4.04 -20.56 -6.20
C LEU A 232 3.11 -19.77 -5.27
N ILE A 233 3.02 -20.19 -4.01
CA ILE A 233 2.25 -19.48 -2.99
C ILE A 233 3.24 -18.85 -2.02
N CYS A 234 3.12 -17.54 -1.78
CA CYS A 234 4.07 -16.85 -0.92
C CYS A 234 3.46 -15.66 -0.20
N THR A 235 4.09 -15.27 0.90
CA THR A 235 3.81 -13.93 1.42
C THR A 235 4.54 -12.91 0.56
N GLN A 236 3.87 -11.84 0.18
CA GLN A 236 4.43 -10.78 -0.68
C GLN A 236 5.77 -10.26 -0.14
N GLN A 237 5.88 -10.13 1.18
CA GLN A 237 7.10 -9.69 1.85
C GLN A 237 8.26 -10.68 1.70
N SER A 238 7.98 -11.99 1.67
CA SER A 238 9.02 -13.01 1.58
C SER A 238 9.74 -13.03 0.24
N LEU A 239 9.08 -12.60 -0.83
CA LEU A 239 9.67 -12.49 -2.16
C LEU A 239 10.08 -11.06 -2.55
N SER A 240 9.80 -10.05 -1.73
CA SER A 240 10.14 -8.65 -2.05
C SER A 240 11.65 -8.40 -2.21
N SER A 241 12.50 -9.33 -1.79
CA SER A 241 13.96 -9.22 -1.90
C SER A 241 14.60 -10.50 -2.47
N SER A 242 15.66 -10.32 -3.25
CA SER A 242 16.69 -11.33 -3.51
C SER A 242 16.41 -12.45 -4.53
N VAL A 243 15.23 -12.54 -5.14
CA VAL A 243 14.92 -13.53 -6.17
C VAL A 243 14.26 -12.89 -7.39
N ASN A 244 14.48 -13.45 -8.57
CA ASN A 244 13.83 -13.06 -9.82
C ASN A 244 13.21 -14.30 -10.44
N ILE A 245 11.99 -14.16 -10.94
CA ILE A 245 11.19 -15.29 -11.46
C ILE A 245 10.56 -14.88 -12.82
N PRO A 246 11.36 -14.58 -13.83
CA PRO A 246 10.84 -14.07 -15.11
C PRO A 246 10.06 -15.11 -15.91
N SER A 247 10.13 -16.38 -15.55
CA SER A 247 9.41 -17.46 -16.23
C SER A 247 7.93 -17.55 -15.87
N CYS A 248 7.49 -16.89 -14.81
CA CYS A 248 6.09 -16.86 -14.38
C CYS A 248 5.39 -15.66 -15.04
N ASN A 249 4.28 -15.91 -15.73
CA ASN A 249 3.59 -14.86 -16.49
C ASN A 249 2.37 -14.31 -15.76
N ASP A 250 1.78 -15.06 -14.86
CA ASP A 250 0.58 -14.69 -14.12
C ASP A 250 0.88 -14.53 -12.63
N VAL A 251 0.63 -13.37 -12.10
CA VAL A 251 0.84 -13.04 -10.68
C VAL A 251 -0.47 -12.56 -10.07
N ILE A 252 -0.97 -13.28 -9.08
CA ILE A 252 -2.22 -12.97 -8.40
C ILE A 252 -1.89 -12.27 -7.08
N ILE A 253 -2.39 -11.07 -6.91
CA ILE A 253 -2.36 -10.31 -5.66
C ILE A 253 -3.67 -10.61 -4.93
N GLU A 254 -3.58 -11.48 -3.94
CA GLU A 254 -4.75 -11.93 -3.16
C GLU A 254 -5.31 -10.82 -2.28
N SER A 255 -4.43 -10.03 -1.69
CA SER A 255 -4.82 -8.89 -0.87
C SER A 255 -3.86 -7.72 -1.06
N LEU A 256 -4.41 -6.51 -0.98
CA LEU A 256 -3.66 -5.27 -1.17
C LEU A 256 -2.88 -4.88 0.08
N GLN A 257 -1.71 -4.30 -0.12
CA GLN A 257 -0.94 -3.67 0.94
C GLN A 257 -1.13 -2.15 0.94
N TRP A 258 -1.14 -1.54 2.12
CA TRP A 258 -1.12 -0.08 2.27
C TRP A 258 0.15 0.57 1.70
N ASN A 259 1.23 -0.19 1.64
CA ASN A 259 2.50 0.26 1.12
C ASN A 259 2.67 -0.25 -0.32
N ILE A 260 2.25 0.58 -1.27
CA ILE A 260 2.32 0.27 -2.70
C ILE A 260 3.72 -0.09 -3.17
N PRO A 261 4.80 0.67 -2.83
CA PRO A 261 6.15 0.29 -3.21
C PRO A 261 6.54 -1.13 -2.81
N LYS A 262 6.07 -1.63 -1.66
CA LYS A 262 6.33 -3.02 -1.24
C LYS A 262 5.59 -4.05 -2.09
N MET A 263 4.35 -3.73 -2.46
CA MET A 263 3.56 -4.57 -3.36
C MET A 263 4.15 -4.59 -4.76
N GLU A 264 4.58 -3.43 -5.28
CA GLU A 264 5.31 -3.32 -6.54
C GLU A 264 6.61 -4.10 -6.51
N GLN A 265 7.41 -3.99 -5.45
CA GLN A 265 8.63 -4.77 -5.26
C GLN A 265 8.38 -6.28 -5.32
N PHE A 266 7.19 -6.74 -4.91
CA PHE A 266 6.81 -8.13 -5.04
C PHE A 266 6.59 -8.51 -6.49
N TYR A 267 5.67 -7.91 -7.22
CA TYR A 267 5.37 -8.35 -8.59
C TYR A 267 6.46 -7.98 -9.60
N PHE A 268 7.30 -6.96 -9.35
CA PHE A 268 8.49 -6.69 -10.17
C PHE A 268 9.58 -7.77 -10.06
N ARG A 269 9.43 -8.77 -9.18
CA ARG A 269 10.28 -9.99 -9.22
C ARG A 269 9.99 -10.87 -10.42
N PHE A 270 8.79 -10.78 -10.96
CA PHE A 270 8.34 -11.52 -12.12
C PHE A 270 8.51 -10.74 -13.43
N ILE A 271 8.60 -9.42 -13.35
CA ILE A 271 8.71 -8.50 -14.49
C ILE A 271 10.17 -8.06 -14.62
N ARG A 272 10.78 -8.35 -15.76
CA ARG A 272 12.17 -8.02 -16.06
C ARG A 272 12.30 -7.44 -17.45
N LEU A 273 13.41 -6.71 -17.71
CA LEU A 273 13.71 -6.11 -19.01
C LEU A 273 13.80 -7.16 -20.12
N ASP A 274 14.36 -8.31 -19.80
CA ASP A 274 14.54 -9.45 -20.69
C ASP A 274 13.32 -10.39 -20.77
N SER A 275 12.22 -10.07 -20.08
CA SER A 275 10.97 -10.83 -20.20
C SER A 275 10.50 -10.86 -21.65
N LYS A 276 10.37 -12.09 -22.20
CA LYS A 276 9.93 -12.32 -23.59
C LYS A 276 8.42 -12.20 -23.76
N GLU A 277 7.69 -12.56 -22.69
CA GLU A 277 6.23 -12.62 -22.70
C GLU A 277 5.64 -11.52 -21.82
N MET A 278 4.43 -11.10 -22.16
CA MET A 278 3.63 -10.18 -21.38
C MET A 278 3.29 -10.82 -20.02
N LYS A 279 3.39 -10.04 -18.94
CA LYS A 279 3.02 -10.48 -17.59
C LYS A 279 1.64 -9.94 -17.24
N ASP A 280 0.78 -10.78 -16.70
CA ASP A 280 -0.50 -10.37 -16.14
C ASP A 280 -0.42 -10.31 -14.61
N VAL A 281 -0.65 -9.11 -14.06
CA VAL A 281 -0.75 -8.89 -12.62
C VAL A 281 -2.23 -8.75 -12.27
N HIS A 282 -2.77 -9.76 -11.60
CA HIS A 282 -4.18 -9.85 -11.26
C HIS A 282 -4.42 -9.35 -9.84
N TYR A 283 -5.13 -8.24 -9.69
CA TYR A 283 -5.62 -7.77 -8.40
C TYR A 283 -7.03 -8.31 -8.16
N VAL A 284 -7.22 -9.03 -7.07
CA VAL A 284 -8.52 -9.59 -6.72
C VAL A 284 -9.04 -8.92 -5.46
N THR A 285 -10.13 -8.18 -5.59
CA THR A 285 -10.71 -7.36 -4.51
C THR A 285 -12.17 -7.72 -4.29
N TYR A 286 -12.66 -7.54 -3.07
CA TYR A 286 -14.09 -7.61 -2.81
C TYR A 286 -14.79 -6.32 -3.22
N GLU A 287 -16.00 -6.46 -3.74
CA GLU A 287 -16.92 -5.36 -4.03
C GLU A 287 -17.28 -4.61 -2.73
N ASP A 288 -17.46 -3.29 -2.82
CA ASP A 288 -17.81 -2.38 -1.71
C ASP A 288 -16.94 -2.55 -0.44
N SER A 289 -15.66 -2.86 -0.63
CA SER A 289 -14.73 -3.10 0.47
C SER A 289 -13.61 -2.06 0.56
N VAL A 290 -12.90 -2.09 1.69
CA VAL A 290 -11.68 -1.31 1.89
C VAL A 290 -10.63 -1.56 0.80
N GLU A 291 -10.64 -2.72 0.15
CA GLU A 291 -9.69 -3.05 -0.91
C GLU A 291 -9.95 -2.22 -2.17
N GLN A 292 -11.20 -1.94 -2.54
CA GLN A 292 -11.50 -1.06 -3.67
C GLN A 292 -11.02 0.36 -3.42
N ASN A 293 -11.22 0.87 -2.21
CA ASN A 293 -10.71 2.19 -1.83
C ASN A 293 -9.17 2.21 -1.82
N LEU A 294 -8.53 1.14 -1.33
CA LEU A 294 -7.09 0.99 -1.43
C LEU A 294 -6.62 0.94 -2.88
N MET A 295 -7.33 0.23 -3.74
CA MET A 295 -7.00 0.15 -5.17
C MET A 295 -7.10 1.52 -5.83
N ALA A 296 -8.14 2.30 -5.56
CA ALA A 296 -8.24 3.68 -6.03
C ALA A 296 -7.05 4.52 -5.57
N LEU A 297 -6.65 4.41 -4.29
CA LEU A 297 -5.46 5.10 -3.76
C LEU A 297 -4.14 4.61 -4.39
N VAL A 298 -4.04 3.31 -4.70
CA VAL A 298 -2.89 2.75 -5.45
C VAL A 298 -2.77 3.40 -6.81
N LEU A 299 -3.86 3.43 -7.57
CA LEU A 299 -3.88 4.01 -8.92
C LEU A 299 -3.56 5.52 -8.89
N VAL A 300 -4.06 6.25 -7.90
CA VAL A 300 -3.75 7.68 -7.71
C VAL A 300 -2.27 7.89 -7.36
N LYS A 301 -1.73 7.09 -6.43
CA LYS A 301 -0.30 7.20 -6.06
C LYS A 301 0.63 6.80 -7.21
N GLU A 302 0.25 5.85 -8.04
CA GLU A 302 0.99 5.54 -9.27
C GLU A 302 1.02 6.76 -10.21
N ARG A 303 -0.11 7.43 -10.43
CA ARG A 303 -0.18 8.68 -11.20
C ARG A 303 0.64 9.81 -10.57
N LEU A 304 0.58 9.95 -9.25
CA LEU A 304 1.36 10.95 -8.51
C LEU A 304 2.87 10.67 -8.57
N ASN A 305 3.28 9.40 -8.41
CA ASN A 305 4.67 9.00 -8.60
C ASN A 305 5.14 9.25 -10.03
N GLU A 306 4.27 9.08 -11.00
CA GLU A 306 4.52 9.43 -12.39
C GLU A 306 4.77 10.93 -12.54
N PHE A 307 3.93 11.75 -11.92
CA PHE A 307 4.08 13.20 -11.88
C PHE A 307 5.39 13.65 -11.24
N ILE A 308 5.72 13.15 -10.04
CA ILE A 308 6.99 13.48 -9.35
C ILE A 308 8.20 13.09 -10.21
N LYS A 309 8.07 12.04 -11.02
CA LYS A 309 9.14 11.53 -11.86
C LYS A 309 9.33 12.30 -13.17
N THR A 310 8.27 12.87 -13.74
CA THR A 310 8.32 13.47 -15.08
C THR A 310 8.43 14.98 -15.07
N GLY A 311 8.13 15.65 -13.95
CA GLY A 311 8.06 17.10 -13.87
C GLY A 311 6.93 17.71 -14.73
N GLU A 312 6.18 16.91 -15.47
CA GLU A 312 5.03 17.37 -16.25
C GLU A 312 3.82 17.48 -15.33
N VAL A 313 3.53 18.71 -14.95
CA VAL A 313 2.29 19.10 -14.27
C VAL A 313 1.19 19.15 -15.33
N LYS A 314 0.45 18.07 -15.50
CA LYS A 314 -0.92 18.21 -15.98
C LYS A 314 -1.70 18.83 -14.83
N GLU A 315 -2.14 20.05 -15.04
CA GLU A 315 -2.88 20.93 -14.14
C GLU A 315 -3.13 20.39 -12.72
N GLN A 316 -2.30 20.87 -11.80
CA GLN A 316 -2.25 20.42 -10.40
C GLN A 316 -3.61 20.52 -9.69
N SER A 317 -4.48 21.41 -10.12
CA SER A 317 -5.78 21.67 -9.51
C SER A 317 -6.74 20.49 -9.63
N GLU A 318 -6.87 19.86 -10.80
CA GLU A 318 -7.87 18.82 -11.01
C GLU A 318 -7.53 17.51 -10.29
N ILE A 319 -6.24 17.10 -10.28
CA ILE A 319 -5.82 15.87 -9.61
C ILE A 319 -5.85 16.03 -8.08
N PHE A 320 -5.55 17.24 -7.56
CA PHE A 320 -5.55 17.51 -6.12
C PHE A 320 -6.95 17.83 -5.60
N GLU A 321 -7.86 18.39 -6.42
CA GLU A 321 -9.26 18.64 -6.06
C GLU A 321 -10.11 17.36 -6.13
N GLU A 322 -9.85 16.47 -7.09
CA GLU A 322 -10.57 15.20 -7.22
C GLU A 322 -10.16 14.20 -6.13
N PHE A 323 -8.91 14.29 -5.65
CA PHE A 323 -8.38 13.46 -4.57
C PHE A 323 -7.70 14.35 -3.54
N ASP A 324 -8.42 14.66 -2.46
CA ASP A 324 -7.85 15.34 -1.32
C ASP A 324 -6.70 14.52 -0.72
N ILE A 325 -5.47 14.76 -1.20
CA ILE A 325 -4.26 14.02 -0.80
C ILE A 325 -3.94 14.22 0.69
N THR A 326 -4.58 15.20 1.34
CA THR A 326 -4.51 15.41 2.78
C THR A 326 -5.36 14.40 3.56
N MET A 327 -6.28 13.71 2.89
CA MET A 327 -7.11 12.70 3.54
C MET A 327 -6.23 11.50 3.92
N SER A 328 -6.27 11.15 5.19
CA SER A 328 -5.80 9.83 5.61
C SER A 328 -6.60 8.75 4.86
N VAL A 329 -6.05 7.56 4.71
CA VAL A 329 -6.78 6.44 4.10
C VAL A 329 -8.15 6.25 4.76
N ILE A 330 -8.25 6.53 6.07
CA ILE A 330 -9.50 6.48 6.83
C ILE A 330 -10.51 7.47 6.27
N ASP A 331 -10.08 8.70 5.97
CA ASP A 331 -10.99 9.73 5.47
C ASP A 331 -11.56 9.39 4.11
N SER A 332 -10.81 8.69 3.26
CA SER A 332 -11.29 8.22 1.96
C SER A 332 -12.38 7.13 2.06
N LEU A 333 -12.48 6.48 3.22
CA LEU A 333 -13.47 5.43 3.48
C LEU A 333 -14.78 5.96 4.06
N LEU A 334 -14.85 7.25 4.40
CA LEU A 334 -15.90 7.78 5.25
C LEU A 334 -16.64 8.96 4.62
N ILE A 335 -17.95 8.97 4.77
CA ILE A 335 -18.79 10.14 4.55
C ILE A 335 -19.02 10.81 5.92
N ARG A 336 -18.67 12.10 6.02
CA ARG A 336 -18.84 12.88 7.23
C ARG A 336 -19.96 13.89 7.05
N THR A 337 -20.86 13.92 8.01
CA THR A 337 -21.91 14.94 8.12
C THR A 337 -21.80 15.62 9.48
N LYS A 338 -22.25 16.88 9.56
CA LYS A 338 -22.36 17.59 10.83
C LYS A 338 -23.82 17.89 11.10
N ASP A 339 -24.26 17.65 12.33
CA ASP A 339 -25.59 18.09 12.78
C ASP A 339 -25.61 19.58 13.17
N SER A 340 -26.77 20.05 13.59
CA SER A 340 -26.99 21.43 14.02
C SER A 340 -26.18 21.83 15.26
N GLU A 341 -25.72 20.86 16.05
CA GLU A 341 -24.91 21.07 17.24
C GLU A 341 -23.41 21.01 16.94
N GLY A 342 -23.03 20.77 15.67
CA GLY A 342 -21.64 20.65 15.19
C GLY A 342 -21.02 19.29 15.46
N LYS A 343 -21.77 18.30 15.93
CA LYS A 343 -21.30 16.94 16.15
C LYS A 343 -21.14 16.23 14.81
N ILE A 344 -20.04 15.49 14.68
CA ILE A 344 -19.68 14.75 13.47
C ILE A 344 -20.32 13.37 13.52
N HIS A 345 -21.09 13.06 12.48
CA HIS A 345 -21.63 11.74 12.21
C HIS A 345 -20.90 11.13 11.04
N ILE A 346 -20.65 9.84 11.11
CA ILE A 346 -19.82 9.11 10.16
C ILE A 346 -20.58 7.91 9.61
N SER A 347 -20.60 7.80 8.29
CA SER A 347 -21.08 6.62 7.59
C SER A 347 -20.01 6.10 6.63
N TRP A 348 -20.10 4.84 6.27
CA TRP A 348 -19.24 4.22 5.31
C TRP A 348 -19.52 4.73 3.90
N GLY A 349 -18.46 5.11 3.19
CA GLY A 349 -18.52 5.48 1.80
C GLY A 349 -17.60 4.59 0.98
N SER A 350 -18.16 3.70 0.17
CA SER A 350 -17.36 2.99 -0.82
C SER A 350 -17.23 3.84 -2.08
N GLN A 351 -16.01 3.96 -2.61
CA GLN A 351 -15.81 4.53 -3.95
C GLN A 351 -15.90 3.38 -4.95
N ARG A 352 -16.92 3.40 -5.80
CA ARG A 352 -16.97 2.52 -6.96
C ARG A 352 -15.90 2.97 -7.95
N ILE A 353 -15.04 2.06 -8.36
CA ILE A 353 -14.16 2.29 -9.50
C ILE A 353 -15.09 2.23 -10.72
N THR A 354 -15.45 3.38 -11.25
CA THR A 354 -16.06 3.45 -12.58
C THR A 354 -14.95 3.25 -13.59
N ASP A 355 -15.12 2.25 -14.46
CA ASP A 355 -14.24 1.91 -15.59
C ASP A 355 -13.96 3.10 -16.53
#